data_6e3005c24d9a49856e927111103ea69b
#
_entry.id   6e3005c24d9a49856e927111103ea69b
#
_cell.length_a   1.000
_cell.length_b   1.000
_cell.length_c   1.000
_cell.angle_alpha   90.00
_cell.angle_beta   90.00
_cell.angle_gamma   90.00
#
_symmetry.space_group_name_H-M   'P 1'
#
loop_
_entity.id
_entity.type
_entity.pdbx_description
1 polymer ?
#
loop_
_entity_poly.entity_id
_entity_poly.type
_entity_poly.pdbx_seq_one_letter_code
_entity_poly.pdbx_strand_id
1 'polypeptide(L)'
;MNKEEIKKILPHREPMLLVDEVELIDGVAHGKCHIKGDEYFLQGHFPGNPVVPGVIQCEMLAQSACVLLAQGAAEGSTPMFTSLDKVKFRGQVKPGDTLETQCEITRQRGNFYFAKGTGKVNGKLCISAEFSFALVKAE
;
A
#
# COMPACT_ATOMS: atom_id res chain seq x y z
N MET A 1 -7.37 9.81 7.72
CA MET A 1 -6.78 10.71 6.71
C MET A 1 -7.41 10.44 5.35
N ASN A 2 -7.76 11.50 4.66
CA ASN A 2 -8.23 11.42 3.29
C ASN A 2 -7.04 11.50 2.30
N LYS A 3 -7.35 11.43 1.02
CA LYS A 3 -6.31 11.45 -0.03
C LYS A 3 -5.45 12.71 -0.02
N GLU A 4 -6.05 13.87 0.24
CA GLU A 4 -5.29 15.13 0.29
C GLU A 4 -4.31 15.17 1.45
N GLU A 5 -4.69 14.63 2.58
CA GLU A 5 -3.80 14.51 3.73
C GLU A 5 -2.68 13.50 3.49
N ILE A 6 -3.01 12.38 2.83
CA ILE A 6 -2.03 11.34 2.46
C ILE A 6 -0.98 11.91 1.50
N LYS A 7 -1.38 12.76 0.56
CA LYS A 7 -0.46 13.40 -0.40
C LYS A 7 0.58 14.29 0.27
N LYS A 8 0.32 14.77 1.47
CA LYS A 8 1.30 15.55 2.24
C LYS A 8 2.40 14.67 2.82
N ILE A 9 2.16 13.37 2.93
CA ILE A 9 3.09 12.39 3.49
C ILE A 9 3.78 11.61 2.38
N LEU A 10 3.00 11.09 1.43
CA LEU A 10 3.50 10.28 0.33
C LEU A 10 3.80 11.14 -0.89
N PRO A 11 4.92 10.88 -1.59
CA PRO A 11 5.21 11.56 -2.86
C PRO A 11 4.37 11.06 -4.02
N HIS A 12 3.69 9.93 -3.84
CA HIS A 12 2.87 9.30 -4.88
C HIS A 12 1.75 10.22 -5.34
N ARG A 13 1.43 10.17 -6.63
CA ARG A 13 0.31 10.89 -7.23
C ARG A 13 -0.42 9.97 -8.19
N GLU A 14 -1.65 10.31 -8.50
CA GLU A 14 -2.42 9.57 -9.48
C GLU A 14 -1.64 9.48 -10.80
N PRO A 15 -1.65 8.33 -11.48
CA PRO A 15 -2.46 7.13 -11.20
C PRO A 15 -1.80 6.14 -10.24
N MET A 16 -0.62 6.43 -9.68
CA MET A 16 0.09 5.52 -8.77
C MET A 16 -0.25 5.71 -7.30
N LEU A 17 -1.02 6.71 -6.93
CA LEU A 17 -1.53 6.83 -5.57
C LEU A 17 -2.76 5.93 -5.45
N LEU A 18 -2.61 4.83 -4.72
CA LEU A 18 -3.61 3.76 -4.68
C LEU A 18 -4.45 3.76 -3.41
N VAL A 19 -3.99 4.43 -2.36
CA VAL A 19 -4.65 4.44 -1.06
C VAL A 19 -5.61 5.63 -0.99
N ASP A 20 -6.88 5.35 -0.69
CA ASP A 20 -7.92 6.39 -0.63
C ASP A 20 -8.03 7.03 0.75
N GLU A 21 -7.86 6.24 1.80
CA GLU A 21 -7.88 6.75 3.17
C GLU A 21 -7.07 5.84 4.09
N VAL A 22 -6.53 6.39 5.16
CA VAL A 22 -5.79 5.65 6.19
C VAL A 22 -6.15 6.20 7.56
N GLU A 23 -6.34 5.29 8.51
CA GLU A 23 -6.50 5.61 9.91
C GLU A 23 -5.38 4.97 10.70
N LEU A 24 -4.69 5.75 11.54
CA LEU A 24 -3.61 5.24 12.37
C LEU A 24 -4.14 4.92 13.75
N ILE A 25 -4.07 3.65 14.14
CA ILE A 25 -4.57 3.18 15.44
C ILE A 25 -3.47 2.34 16.09
N ASP A 26 -2.96 2.82 17.23
CA ASP A 26 -1.95 2.10 18.04
C ASP A 26 -0.75 1.61 17.21
N GLY A 27 -0.23 2.46 16.33
CA GLY A 27 0.94 2.15 15.51
C GLY A 27 0.63 1.27 14.31
N VAL A 28 -0.63 1.00 14.03
CA VAL A 28 -1.07 0.20 12.88
C VAL A 28 -1.80 1.11 11.89
N ALA A 29 -1.42 1.03 10.63
CA ALA A 29 -2.08 1.76 9.55
C ALA A 29 -3.23 0.91 9.00
N HIS A 30 -4.44 1.43 9.11
CA HIS A 30 -5.65 0.82 8.56
C HIS A 30 -6.05 1.60 7.33
N GLY A 31 -5.79 1.05 6.15
CA GLY A 31 -6.03 1.73 4.89
C GLY A 31 -7.19 1.14 4.12
N LYS A 32 -7.67 1.91 3.15
CA LYS A 32 -8.69 1.46 2.20
C LYS A 32 -8.27 1.85 0.80
N CYS A 33 -8.34 0.88 -0.12
CA CYS A 33 -8.06 1.06 -1.53
C CYS A 33 -9.28 0.57 -2.29
N HIS A 34 -10.09 1.49 -2.79
CA HIS A 34 -11.29 1.15 -3.54
C HIS A 34 -10.99 0.99 -5.02
N ILE A 35 -11.46 -0.11 -5.62
CA ILE A 35 -11.25 -0.42 -7.02
C ILE A 35 -12.48 -0.02 -7.81
N LYS A 36 -12.34 1.04 -8.62
CA LYS A 36 -13.45 1.57 -9.41
C LYS A 36 -13.75 0.73 -10.66
N GLY A 37 -12.69 0.28 -11.34
CA GLY A 37 -12.81 -0.51 -12.56
C GLY A 37 -12.14 0.12 -13.77
N ASP A 38 -11.77 1.39 -13.69
CA ASP A 38 -11.12 2.13 -14.77
C ASP A 38 -9.61 2.31 -14.57
N GLU A 39 -9.06 1.71 -13.54
CA GLU A 39 -7.63 1.85 -13.24
C GLU A 39 -6.77 1.22 -14.35
N TYR A 40 -5.63 1.85 -14.63
CA TYR A 40 -4.75 1.43 -15.72
C TYR A 40 -4.23 -0.01 -15.55
N PHE A 41 -4.03 -0.47 -14.32
CA PHE A 41 -3.49 -1.81 -14.05
C PHE A 41 -4.51 -2.94 -14.28
N LEU A 42 -5.76 -2.61 -14.52
CA LEU A 42 -6.80 -3.58 -14.86
C LEU A 42 -6.86 -3.82 -16.37
N GLN A 43 -6.32 -2.90 -17.17
CA GLN A 43 -6.39 -2.99 -18.63
C GLN A 43 -5.49 -4.13 -19.11
N GLY A 44 -6.11 -5.15 -19.71
CA GLY A 44 -5.39 -6.35 -20.14
C GLY A 44 -5.10 -7.37 -19.06
N HIS A 45 -5.54 -7.13 -17.84
CA HIS A 45 -5.29 -8.03 -16.71
C HIS A 45 -6.61 -8.44 -16.02
N PHE A 46 -7.47 -9.23 -16.63
CA PHE A 46 -7.36 -9.87 -17.95
C PHE A 46 -8.56 -9.44 -18.80
N PRO A 47 -8.51 -9.56 -20.14
CA PRO A 47 -9.67 -9.16 -20.98
C PRO A 47 -10.95 -9.87 -20.56
N GLY A 48 -12.01 -9.08 -20.26
CA GLY A 48 -13.29 -9.62 -19.81
C GLY A 48 -13.32 -10.14 -18.37
N ASN A 49 -12.19 -10.12 -17.68
CA ASN A 49 -12.08 -10.58 -16.29
C ASN A 49 -11.03 -9.75 -15.54
N PRO A 50 -11.31 -8.48 -15.27
CA PRO A 50 -10.34 -7.60 -14.62
C PRO A 50 -10.07 -8.00 -13.17
N VAL A 51 -8.81 -8.12 -12.82
CA VAL A 51 -8.34 -8.48 -11.48
C VAL A 51 -7.14 -7.60 -11.13
N VAL A 52 -7.08 -7.10 -9.92
CA VAL A 52 -5.93 -6.31 -9.47
C VAL A 52 -4.69 -7.19 -9.45
N PRO A 53 -3.62 -6.82 -10.18
CA PRO A 53 -2.38 -7.59 -10.15
C PRO A 53 -1.83 -7.73 -8.73
N GLY A 54 -1.28 -8.91 -8.42
CA GLY A 54 -0.74 -9.15 -7.08
C GLY A 54 0.32 -8.15 -6.67
N VAL A 55 1.19 -7.75 -7.59
CA VAL A 55 2.24 -6.74 -7.30
C VAL A 55 1.65 -5.37 -6.96
N ILE A 56 0.49 -5.04 -7.51
CA ILE A 56 -0.23 -3.82 -7.18
C ILE A 56 -0.83 -3.92 -5.76
N GLN A 57 -1.29 -5.08 -5.35
CA GLN A 57 -1.72 -5.30 -3.97
C GLN A 57 -0.54 -5.08 -3.00
N CYS A 58 0.66 -5.54 -3.36
CA CYS A 58 1.86 -5.29 -2.56
C CYS A 58 2.13 -3.78 -2.45
N GLU A 59 1.95 -3.04 -3.54
CA GLU A 59 2.13 -1.59 -3.55
C GLU A 59 1.10 -0.90 -2.64
N MET A 60 -0.14 -1.37 -2.63
CA MET A 60 -1.18 -0.87 -1.73
C MET A 60 -0.80 -1.03 -0.26
N LEU A 61 -0.23 -2.19 0.10
CA LEU A 61 0.27 -2.42 1.46
C LEU A 61 1.41 -1.47 1.80
N ALA A 62 2.36 -1.31 0.89
CA ALA A 62 3.51 -0.46 1.12
C ALA A 62 3.13 1.01 1.27
N GLN A 63 2.22 1.51 0.46
CA GLN A 63 1.73 2.89 0.58
C GLN A 63 1.03 3.10 1.91
N SER A 64 0.19 2.15 2.33
CA SER A 64 -0.47 2.22 3.63
C SER A 64 0.55 2.26 4.77
N ALA A 65 1.59 1.43 4.71
CA ALA A 65 2.63 1.39 5.73
C ALA A 65 3.44 2.70 5.78
N CYS A 66 3.71 3.30 4.62
CA CYS A 66 4.50 4.55 4.57
C CYS A 66 3.80 5.71 5.28
N VAL A 67 2.49 5.68 5.41
CA VAL A 67 1.76 6.71 6.16
C VAL A 67 2.15 6.73 7.64
N LEU A 68 2.66 5.60 8.17
CA LEU A 68 3.18 5.55 9.54
C LEU A 68 4.42 6.43 9.75
N LEU A 69 5.06 6.88 8.68
CA LEU A 69 6.25 7.73 8.72
C LEU A 69 5.87 9.22 8.61
N ALA A 70 4.67 9.57 9.05
CA ALA A 70 4.03 10.87 8.80
C ALA A 70 4.78 12.07 9.35
N GLN A 71 5.64 11.90 10.36
CA GLN A 71 6.19 13.04 11.08
C GLN A 71 7.68 13.25 10.77
N GLY A 72 7.93 13.86 9.62
CA GLY A 72 9.26 14.34 9.26
C GLY A 72 10.19 13.29 8.65
N ALA A 73 10.00 12.01 8.93
CA ALA A 73 10.87 10.97 8.42
C ALA A 73 10.78 10.84 6.90
N ALA A 74 9.58 10.99 6.34
CA ALA A 74 9.35 10.87 4.90
C ALA A 74 9.46 12.20 4.16
N GLU A 75 9.57 13.32 4.87
CA GLU A 75 9.61 14.65 4.24
C GLU A 75 10.84 14.80 3.36
N GLY A 76 10.62 15.16 2.09
CA GLY A 76 11.69 15.30 1.12
C GLY A 76 12.35 13.98 0.70
N SER A 77 11.77 12.86 1.09
CA SER A 77 12.30 11.54 0.77
C SER A 77 11.33 10.75 -0.10
N THR A 78 11.87 9.80 -0.85
CA THR A 78 11.10 8.89 -1.70
C THR A 78 11.24 7.47 -1.14
N PRO A 79 10.13 6.80 -0.82
CA PRO A 79 10.19 5.40 -0.40
C PRO A 79 10.41 4.49 -1.60
N MET A 80 11.40 3.60 -1.49
CA MET A 80 11.74 2.65 -2.53
C MET A 80 11.74 1.25 -1.93
N PHE A 81 11.06 0.31 -2.56
CA PHE A 81 11.10 -1.09 -2.11
C PHE A 81 12.55 -1.60 -2.10
N THR A 82 12.90 -2.31 -1.04
CA THR A 82 14.18 -3.02 -0.94
C THR A 82 13.99 -4.53 -0.87
N SER A 83 12.83 -5.00 -0.39
CA SER A 83 12.52 -6.43 -0.45
C SER A 83 11.02 -6.68 -0.35
N LEU A 84 10.59 -7.79 -0.93
CA LEU A 84 9.29 -8.40 -0.73
C LEU A 84 9.55 -9.83 -0.27
N ASP A 85 8.95 -10.22 0.84
CA ASP A 85 9.22 -11.49 1.47
C ASP A 85 7.93 -12.13 1.99
N LYS A 86 7.88 -13.45 1.97
CA LYS A 86 6.73 -14.20 2.47
C LYS A 86 5.40 -13.68 1.92
N VAL A 87 5.39 -13.27 0.64
CA VAL A 87 4.18 -12.78 -0.01
C VAL A 87 3.28 -13.95 -0.36
N LYS A 88 2.03 -13.88 0.10
CA LYS A 88 1.04 -14.91 -0.18
C LYS A 88 -0.23 -14.26 -0.69
N PHE A 89 -0.69 -14.71 -1.84
CA PHE A 89 -1.93 -14.27 -2.47
C PHE A 89 -3.00 -15.32 -2.24
N ARG A 90 -4.08 -14.94 -1.55
CA ARG A 90 -5.13 -15.89 -1.14
C ARG A 90 -6.48 -15.58 -1.75
N GLY A 91 -6.64 -14.43 -2.38
CA GLY A 91 -7.90 -14.05 -2.99
C GLY A 91 -7.72 -12.99 -4.03
N GLN A 92 -8.69 -12.91 -4.95
CA GLN A 92 -8.71 -11.91 -6.00
C GLN A 92 -9.35 -10.62 -5.51
N VAL A 93 -8.85 -9.50 -6.01
CA VAL A 93 -9.44 -8.18 -5.79
C VAL A 93 -9.94 -7.68 -7.15
N LYS A 94 -11.21 -7.32 -7.22
CA LYS A 94 -11.91 -7.00 -8.48
C LYS A 94 -12.55 -5.63 -8.42
N PRO A 95 -12.97 -5.08 -9.57
CA PRO A 95 -13.74 -3.84 -9.58
C PRO A 95 -14.95 -3.90 -8.65
N GLY A 96 -15.18 -2.84 -7.90
CA GLY A 96 -16.21 -2.77 -6.88
C GLY A 96 -15.75 -3.17 -5.49
N ASP A 97 -14.62 -3.88 -5.39
CA ASP A 97 -14.06 -4.26 -4.09
C ASP A 97 -13.31 -3.11 -3.45
N THR A 98 -13.26 -3.13 -2.13
CA THR A 98 -12.38 -2.27 -1.35
C THR A 98 -11.40 -3.16 -0.61
N LEU A 99 -10.12 -3.02 -0.90
CA LEU A 99 -9.06 -3.72 -0.17
C LEU A 99 -8.80 -2.95 1.11
N GLU A 100 -9.08 -3.57 2.24
CA GLU A 100 -8.79 -3.00 3.55
C GLU A 100 -7.44 -3.51 4.02
N THR A 101 -6.49 -2.58 4.20
CA THR A 101 -5.12 -2.92 4.56
C THR A 101 -4.88 -2.72 6.04
N GLN A 102 -4.00 -3.55 6.59
CA GLN A 102 -3.51 -3.41 7.96
C GLN A 102 -2.01 -3.61 7.93
N CYS A 103 -1.26 -2.56 8.24
CA CYS A 103 0.20 -2.59 8.13
C CYS A 103 0.85 -2.01 9.37
N GLU A 104 1.99 -2.58 9.75
CA GLU A 104 2.80 -2.04 10.85
C GLU A 104 4.28 -2.11 10.51
N ILE A 105 5.04 -1.17 11.05
CA ILE A 105 6.50 -1.17 10.96
C ILE A 105 7.01 -2.11 12.06
N THR A 106 7.77 -3.13 11.66
CA THR A 106 8.29 -4.12 12.60
C THR A 106 9.69 -3.79 13.07
N ARG A 107 10.45 -3.06 12.26
CA ARG A 107 11.85 -2.72 12.58
C ARG A 107 12.29 -1.55 11.71
N GLN A 108 13.20 -0.76 12.24
CA GLN A 108 13.88 0.31 11.51
C GLN A 108 15.39 0.17 11.70
N ARG A 109 16.13 0.39 10.61
CA ARG A 109 17.59 0.35 10.66
C ARG A 109 18.13 1.45 9.73
N GLY A 110 18.54 2.58 10.32
CA GLY A 110 18.90 3.76 9.55
C GLY A 110 17.71 4.27 8.77
N ASN A 111 17.85 4.39 7.45
CA ASN A 111 16.76 4.78 6.56
C ASN A 111 16.00 3.58 5.96
N PHE A 112 16.28 2.36 6.44
CA PHE A 112 15.58 1.14 6.04
C PHE A 112 14.48 0.83 7.05
N TYR A 113 13.29 0.53 6.53
CA TYR A 113 12.11 0.20 7.33
C TYR A 113 11.59 -1.17 6.92
N PHE A 114 11.31 -1.99 7.92
CA PHE A 114 10.75 -3.32 7.72
C PHE A 114 9.32 -3.31 8.21
N ALA A 115 8.42 -3.90 7.43
CA ALA A 115 6.99 -3.86 7.69
C ALA A 115 6.35 -5.20 7.39
N LYS A 116 5.17 -5.39 7.94
CA LYS A 116 4.29 -6.48 7.55
C LYS A 116 2.89 -5.93 7.35
N GLY A 117 2.13 -6.58 6.46
CA GLY A 117 0.79 -6.14 6.18
C GLY A 117 -0.10 -7.24 5.66
N THR A 118 -1.39 -6.99 5.79
CA THR A 118 -2.45 -7.82 5.23
C THR A 118 -3.44 -6.96 4.49
N GLY A 119 -4.12 -7.56 3.52
CA GLY A 119 -5.23 -6.92 2.81
C GLY A 119 -6.43 -7.85 2.77
N LYS A 120 -7.60 -7.30 3.04
CA LYS A 120 -8.86 -8.06 3.10
C LYS A 120 -9.93 -7.37 2.28
N VAL A 121 -10.80 -8.17 1.68
CA VAL A 121 -12.02 -7.69 1.03
C VAL A 121 -13.20 -8.36 1.76
N ASN A 122 -14.09 -7.55 2.31
CA ASN A 122 -15.25 -8.02 3.09
C ASN A 122 -14.83 -9.01 4.18
N GLY A 123 -13.72 -8.71 4.87
CA GLY A 123 -13.21 -9.55 5.95
C GLY A 123 -12.43 -10.78 5.52
N LYS A 124 -12.37 -11.07 4.21
CA LYS A 124 -11.66 -12.24 3.67
C LYS A 124 -10.24 -11.86 3.27
N LEU A 125 -9.26 -12.60 3.78
CA LEU A 125 -7.85 -12.33 3.50
C LEU A 125 -7.53 -12.57 2.02
N CYS A 126 -6.99 -11.55 1.37
CA CYS A 126 -6.57 -11.61 -0.03
C CYS A 126 -5.06 -11.64 -0.19
N ILE A 127 -4.34 -10.96 0.69
CA ILE A 127 -2.88 -10.88 0.63
C ILE A 127 -2.29 -10.75 2.03
N SER A 128 -1.14 -11.38 2.23
CA SER A 128 -0.26 -11.12 3.36
C SER A 128 1.17 -11.01 2.86
N ALA A 129 1.96 -10.13 3.45
CA ALA A 129 3.32 -9.89 2.99
C ALA A 129 4.17 -9.30 4.10
N GLU A 130 5.47 -9.58 4.04
CA GLU A 130 6.50 -8.82 4.73
C GLU A 130 7.28 -8.08 3.65
N PHE A 131 7.67 -6.85 3.93
CA PHE A 131 8.38 -6.05 2.95
C PHE A 131 9.28 -5.03 3.65
N SER A 132 10.21 -4.51 2.89
CA SER A 132 11.06 -3.42 3.39
C SER A 132 11.18 -2.34 2.32
N PHE A 133 11.47 -1.15 2.79
CA PHE A 133 11.72 -0.02 1.91
C PHE A 133 12.75 0.91 2.54
N ALA A 134 13.41 1.67 1.69
CA ALA A 134 14.35 2.69 2.10
C ALA A 134 13.78 4.05 1.76
N LEU A 135 14.02 5.02 2.64
CA LEU A 135 13.72 6.42 2.32
C LEU A 135 14.97 7.03 1.69
N VAL A 136 14.84 7.40 0.41
CA VAL A 136 15.92 7.98 -0.38
C VAL A 136 15.65 9.47 -0.51
N LYS A 137 16.61 10.28 -0.09
CA LYS A 137 16.45 11.73 -0.20
C LYS A 137 16.45 12.17 -1.66
N ALA A 138 15.57 13.11 -1.99
CA ALA A 138 15.57 13.73 -3.29
C ALA A 138 16.86 14.53 -3.48
N GLU A 139 17.49 14.38 -4.64
CA GLU A 139 18.66 15.15 -5.02
C GLU A 139 18.25 16.51 -5.54
#